data_f9b711d3c518eb354cb14eaa8bc2ab3b
#
_entry.id   f9b711d3c518eb354cb14eaa8bc2ab3b
#
_cell.length_a   1.000
_cell.length_b   1.000
_cell.length_c   1.000
_cell.angle_alpha   90.00
_cell.angle_beta   90.00
_cell.angle_gamma   90.00
#
_symmetry.space_group_name_H-M   'P 1'
#
loop_
_entity.id
_entity.type
_entity.pdbx_description
1 polymer ?
#
loop_
_entity_poly.entity_id
_entity_poly.type
_entity_poly.pdbx_seq_one_letter_code
_entity_poly.pdbx_strand_id
1 'polypeptide(L)'
;MIVKIPPHTVRRLRFADLNRIMEIEHASFGDEAYDRNLFAEFFRKCGDLFLVAEYDRKVRGYMLTCIRGEQAELVSVAVDPAARGRGAASALMESTLRRLRRRGIVRIGLMVRVTNDKARAFYERYGFEKVRRAPRYYEDLGDGWRMAKNL
;
A
#
# COMPACT_ATOMS: atom_id res chain seq x y z
N MET A 1 -19.17 -16.42 -22.67
CA MET A 1 -19.45 -16.41 -21.22
C MET A 1 -18.46 -15.51 -20.52
N ILE A 2 -18.96 -14.54 -19.78
CA ILE A 2 -18.11 -13.63 -19.02
C ILE A 2 -17.92 -14.23 -17.63
N VAL A 3 -16.66 -14.56 -17.29
CA VAL A 3 -16.31 -14.98 -15.94
C VAL A 3 -16.05 -13.74 -15.10
N LYS A 4 -16.92 -13.45 -14.16
CA LYS A 4 -16.68 -12.39 -13.19
C LYS A 4 -15.73 -12.89 -12.12
N ILE A 5 -14.61 -12.20 -11.94
CA ILE A 5 -13.77 -12.42 -10.77
C ILE A 5 -14.50 -11.78 -9.58
N PRO A 6 -14.81 -12.52 -8.50
CA PRO A 6 -15.43 -11.93 -7.34
C PRO A 6 -14.56 -10.80 -6.78
N PRO A 7 -15.17 -9.71 -6.28
CA PRO A 7 -14.41 -8.60 -5.72
C PRO A 7 -13.66 -9.04 -4.47
N HIS A 8 -12.50 -8.42 -4.25
CA HIS A 8 -11.78 -8.59 -3.00
C HIS A 8 -12.55 -7.93 -1.86
N THR A 9 -12.59 -8.58 -0.71
CA THR A 9 -13.05 -7.97 0.52
C THR A 9 -11.87 -7.23 1.15
N VAL A 10 -12.04 -5.94 1.46
CA VAL A 10 -11.03 -5.15 2.16
C VAL A 10 -11.44 -4.98 3.61
N ARG A 11 -10.53 -5.32 4.50
CA ARG A 11 -10.73 -5.21 5.95
C ARG A 11 -9.46 -4.77 6.65
N ARG A 12 -9.58 -4.40 7.92
CA ARG A 12 -8.41 -4.08 8.73
C ARG A 12 -7.58 -5.34 8.99
N LEU A 13 -6.26 -5.16 9.04
CA LEU A 13 -5.34 -6.21 9.45
C LEU A 13 -5.67 -6.67 10.87
N ARG A 14 -5.65 -7.99 11.08
CA ARG A 14 -5.68 -8.60 12.41
C ARG A 14 -4.26 -9.05 12.76
N PHE A 15 -3.95 -9.12 14.04
CA PHE A 15 -2.62 -9.58 14.47
C PHE A 15 -2.26 -10.94 13.85
N ALA A 16 -3.25 -11.84 13.73
CA ALA A 16 -3.03 -13.16 13.12
C ALA A 16 -2.64 -13.10 11.63
N ASP A 17 -2.87 -11.98 10.94
CA ASP A 17 -2.50 -11.82 9.53
C ASP A 17 -1.01 -11.50 9.35
N LEU A 18 -0.27 -11.13 10.39
CA LEU A 18 1.11 -10.64 10.27
C LEU A 18 2.04 -11.63 9.59
N ASN A 19 1.93 -12.91 9.88
CA ASN A 19 2.77 -13.91 9.22
C ASN A 19 2.53 -13.96 7.71
N ARG A 20 1.27 -13.88 7.31
CA ARG A 20 0.89 -13.86 5.88
C ARG A 20 1.40 -12.58 5.20
N ILE A 21 1.27 -11.43 5.87
CA ILE A 21 1.79 -10.16 5.36
C ILE A 21 3.30 -10.24 5.16
N MET A 22 4.02 -10.87 6.07
CA MET A 22 5.47 -11.04 5.92
C MET A 22 5.83 -11.89 4.72
N GLU A 23 5.07 -12.94 4.42
CA GLU A 23 5.27 -13.73 3.20
C GLU A 23 5.14 -12.85 1.94
N ILE A 24 4.11 -12.03 1.88
CA ILE A 24 3.85 -11.12 0.75
C ILE A 24 4.95 -10.07 0.65
N GLU A 25 5.36 -9.50 1.77
CA GLU A 25 6.43 -8.50 1.84
C GLU A 25 7.76 -9.06 1.32
N HIS A 26 8.16 -10.22 1.81
CA HIS A 26 9.40 -10.87 1.36
C HIS A 26 9.35 -11.27 -0.12
N ALA A 27 8.22 -11.76 -0.59
CA ALA A 27 8.05 -12.12 -2.00
C ALA A 27 8.12 -10.89 -2.93
N SER A 28 7.75 -9.72 -2.42
CA SER A 28 7.71 -8.47 -3.21
C SER A 28 9.01 -7.69 -3.15
N PHE A 29 9.69 -7.66 -1.99
CA PHE A 29 10.80 -6.75 -1.74
C PHE A 29 12.11 -7.46 -1.38
N GLY A 30 12.11 -8.77 -1.16
CA GLY A 30 13.34 -9.54 -0.85
C GLY A 30 14.10 -8.97 0.34
N ASP A 31 15.38 -8.63 0.13
CA ASP A 31 16.24 -8.09 1.18
C ASP A 31 15.85 -6.68 1.65
N GLU A 32 15.04 -5.97 0.88
CA GLU A 32 14.53 -4.65 1.25
C GLU A 32 13.22 -4.74 2.03
N ALA A 33 12.72 -5.94 2.30
CA ALA A 33 11.50 -6.13 3.07
C ALA A 33 11.64 -5.59 4.49
N TYR A 34 10.59 -4.96 4.99
CA TYR A 34 10.51 -4.59 6.39
C TYR A 34 10.46 -5.84 7.26
N ASP A 35 11.03 -5.77 8.46
CA ASP A 35 10.96 -6.90 9.38
C ASP A 35 9.60 -6.98 10.10
N ARG A 36 9.33 -8.13 10.72
CA ARG A 36 8.07 -8.39 11.40
C ARG A 36 7.84 -7.44 12.58
N ASN A 37 8.91 -7.08 13.30
CA ASN A 37 8.80 -6.18 14.45
C ASN A 37 8.35 -4.78 14.02
N LEU A 38 8.84 -4.30 12.88
CA LEU A 38 8.43 -3.02 12.32
C LEU A 38 6.95 -3.05 11.92
N PHE A 39 6.49 -4.12 11.26
CA PHE A 39 5.07 -4.26 10.94
C PHE A 39 4.19 -4.36 12.17
N ALA A 40 4.63 -5.07 13.21
CA ALA A 40 3.89 -5.12 14.46
C ALA A 40 3.78 -3.73 15.11
N GLU A 41 4.82 -2.92 15.02
CA GLU A 41 4.80 -1.54 15.48
C GLU A 41 3.82 -0.68 14.66
N PHE A 42 3.83 -0.80 13.35
CA PHE A 42 2.86 -0.13 12.49
C PHE A 42 1.42 -0.59 12.78
N PHE A 43 1.23 -1.87 13.08
CA PHE A 43 -0.08 -2.38 13.48
C PHE A 43 -0.60 -1.66 14.71
N ARG A 44 0.26 -1.40 15.71
CA ARG A 44 -0.14 -0.66 16.92
C ARG A 44 -0.41 0.82 16.65
N LYS A 45 0.43 1.46 15.82
CA LYS A 45 0.38 2.91 15.59
C LYS A 45 -0.60 3.32 14.51
N CYS A 46 -0.72 2.52 13.46
CA CYS A 46 -1.47 2.84 12.24
C CYS A 46 -2.52 1.78 11.89
N GLY A 47 -2.96 0.99 12.87
CA GLY A 47 -3.81 -0.18 12.64
C GLY A 47 -5.15 0.13 11.97
N ASP A 48 -5.67 1.35 12.12
CA ASP A 48 -6.93 1.75 11.48
C ASP A 48 -6.86 1.76 9.96
N LEU A 49 -5.67 1.99 9.40
CA LEU A 49 -5.42 2.05 7.97
C LEU A 49 -4.35 1.05 7.53
N PHE A 50 -4.16 0.02 8.31
CA PHE A 50 -3.44 -1.16 7.88
C PHE A 50 -4.47 -2.15 7.34
N LEU A 51 -4.65 -2.15 6.02
CA LEU A 51 -5.74 -2.89 5.36
C LEU A 51 -5.20 -4.10 4.61
N VAL A 52 -6.02 -5.14 4.55
CA VAL A 52 -5.75 -6.32 3.73
C VAL A 52 -6.88 -6.54 2.74
N ALA A 53 -6.52 -7.08 1.58
CA ALA A 53 -7.47 -7.51 0.56
C ALA A 53 -7.56 -9.03 0.61
N GLU A 54 -8.76 -9.54 0.78
CA GLU A 54 -9.05 -10.96 0.94
C GLU A 54 -9.89 -11.45 -0.23
N TYR A 55 -9.51 -12.58 -0.78
CA TYR A 55 -10.25 -13.27 -1.83
C TYR A 55 -10.14 -14.77 -1.57
N ASP A 56 -11.28 -15.47 -1.64
CA ASP A 56 -11.33 -16.91 -1.40
C ASP A 56 -10.66 -17.29 -0.06
N ARG A 57 -11.04 -16.56 0.99
CA ARG A 57 -10.59 -16.77 2.39
C ARG A 57 -9.08 -16.63 2.60
N LYS A 58 -8.35 -16.05 1.64
CA LYS A 58 -6.92 -15.85 1.75
C LYS A 58 -6.57 -14.39 1.51
N VAL A 59 -5.69 -13.85 2.36
CA VAL A 59 -5.14 -12.50 2.17
C VAL A 59 -4.24 -12.51 0.94
N ARG A 60 -4.53 -11.62 0.00
CA ARG A 60 -3.82 -11.49 -1.29
C ARG A 60 -2.94 -10.28 -1.38
N GLY A 61 -3.14 -9.31 -0.52
CA GLY A 61 -2.36 -8.09 -0.51
C GLY A 61 -2.64 -7.26 0.72
N TYR A 62 -1.83 -6.20 0.91
CA TYR A 62 -2.02 -5.26 2.00
C TYR A 62 -1.67 -3.85 1.54
N MET A 63 -2.18 -2.87 2.27
CA MET A 63 -1.81 -1.46 2.12
C MET A 63 -1.76 -0.84 3.50
N LEU A 64 -0.62 -0.24 3.82
CA LEU A 64 -0.37 0.41 5.10
C LEU A 64 -0.28 1.92 4.89
N THR A 65 -1.16 2.65 5.56
CA THR A 65 -1.19 4.10 5.55
C THR A 65 -1.18 4.62 6.98
N CYS A 66 -0.40 5.65 7.23
CA CYS A 66 -0.34 6.29 8.55
C CYS A 66 -0.81 7.74 8.44
N ILE A 67 -1.59 8.19 9.44
CA ILE A 67 -2.11 9.55 9.50
C ILE A 67 -1.21 10.40 10.40
N ARG A 68 -0.91 11.62 9.93
CA ARG A 68 -0.19 12.64 10.70
C ARG A 68 -0.93 13.96 10.55
N GLY A 69 -1.72 14.34 11.57
CA GLY A 69 -2.57 15.52 11.50
C GLY A 69 -3.64 15.39 10.42
N GLU A 70 -3.66 16.31 9.47
CA GLU A 70 -4.60 16.31 8.34
C GLU A 70 -4.07 15.61 7.09
N GLN A 71 -2.86 15.06 7.18
CA GLN A 71 -2.20 14.39 6.07
C GLN A 71 -1.97 12.91 6.38
N ALA A 72 -1.83 12.13 5.33
CA ALA A 72 -1.53 10.71 5.43
C ALA A 72 -0.32 10.36 4.57
N GLU A 73 0.36 9.29 4.97
CA GLU A 73 1.48 8.71 4.23
C GLU A 73 1.15 7.26 3.90
N LEU A 74 1.16 6.91 2.62
CA LEU A 74 1.13 5.53 2.18
C LEU A 74 2.53 4.95 2.37
N VAL A 75 2.68 4.08 3.35
CA VAL A 75 4.00 3.57 3.77
C VAL A 75 4.42 2.38 2.94
N SER A 76 3.50 1.45 2.69
CA SER A 76 3.82 0.23 1.94
C SER A 76 2.56 -0.38 1.36
N VAL A 77 2.70 -0.98 0.19
CA VAL A 77 1.66 -1.75 -0.48
C VAL A 77 2.30 -2.91 -1.22
N ALA A 78 1.73 -4.08 -1.10
CA ALA A 78 2.17 -5.24 -1.87
C ALA A 78 1.02 -6.20 -2.11
N VAL A 79 1.09 -6.90 -3.25
CA VAL A 79 0.15 -7.95 -3.63
C VAL A 79 0.95 -9.22 -3.85
N ASP A 80 0.43 -10.35 -3.34
CA ASP A 80 1.01 -11.66 -3.57
C ASP A 80 1.27 -11.83 -5.08
N PRO A 81 2.50 -12.16 -5.50
CA PRO A 81 2.81 -12.34 -6.91
C PRO A 81 1.84 -13.28 -7.65
N ALA A 82 1.35 -14.32 -6.98
CA ALA A 82 0.39 -15.27 -7.55
C ALA A 82 -1.00 -14.66 -7.75
N ALA A 83 -1.31 -13.53 -7.12
CA ALA A 83 -2.62 -12.89 -7.14
C ALA A 83 -2.62 -11.55 -7.91
N ARG A 84 -1.51 -11.16 -8.54
CA ARG A 84 -1.41 -9.89 -9.27
C ARG A 84 -2.32 -9.88 -10.49
N GLY A 85 -2.75 -8.66 -10.87
CA GLY A 85 -3.63 -8.47 -12.04
C GLY A 85 -5.10 -8.77 -11.78
N ARG A 86 -5.51 -8.97 -10.54
CA ARG A 86 -6.90 -9.31 -10.16
C ARG A 86 -7.61 -8.21 -9.37
N GLY A 87 -7.02 -7.02 -9.28
CA GLY A 87 -7.67 -5.87 -8.67
C GLY A 87 -7.47 -5.71 -7.16
N ALA A 88 -6.58 -6.47 -6.53
CA ALA A 88 -6.34 -6.35 -5.08
C ALA A 88 -5.80 -4.96 -4.70
N ALA A 89 -4.80 -4.46 -5.42
CA ALA A 89 -4.22 -3.14 -5.17
C ALA A 89 -5.25 -2.02 -5.38
N SER A 90 -6.08 -2.13 -6.41
CA SER A 90 -7.15 -1.17 -6.69
C SER A 90 -8.19 -1.15 -5.58
N ALA A 91 -8.62 -2.32 -5.12
CA ALA A 91 -9.57 -2.42 -4.01
C ALA A 91 -9.00 -1.79 -2.73
N LEU A 92 -7.73 -2.03 -2.43
CA LEU A 92 -7.04 -1.45 -1.29
C LEU A 92 -6.94 0.08 -1.40
N MET A 93 -6.55 0.59 -2.57
CA MET A 93 -6.43 2.03 -2.78
C MET A 93 -7.78 2.73 -2.66
N GLU A 94 -8.81 2.21 -3.29
CA GLU A 94 -10.15 2.79 -3.23
C GLU A 94 -10.69 2.81 -1.80
N SER A 95 -10.52 1.74 -1.06
CA SER A 95 -10.92 1.67 0.34
C SER A 95 -10.13 2.66 1.21
N THR A 96 -8.82 2.74 1.02
CA THR A 96 -7.97 3.68 1.76
C THR A 96 -8.39 5.13 1.51
N LEU A 97 -8.55 5.53 0.26
CA LEU A 97 -8.94 6.90 -0.07
C LEU A 97 -10.32 7.25 0.51
N ARG A 98 -11.28 6.34 0.42
CA ARG A 98 -12.61 6.55 0.99
C ARG A 98 -12.55 6.74 2.51
N ARG A 99 -11.79 5.92 3.21
CA ARG A 99 -11.64 6.00 4.66
C ARG A 99 -10.94 7.30 5.08
N LEU A 100 -9.93 7.73 4.34
CA LEU A 100 -9.24 9.00 4.59
C LEU A 100 -10.17 10.20 4.43
N ARG A 101 -10.98 10.22 3.36
CA ARG A 101 -11.94 11.29 3.13
C ARG A 101 -12.96 11.39 4.26
N ARG A 102 -13.45 10.26 4.75
CA ARG A 102 -14.38 10.22 5.89
C ARG A 102 -13.79 10.80 7.17
N ARG A 103 -12.48 10.77 7.31
CA ARG A 103 -11.75 11.29 8.47
C ARG A 103 -11.32 12.75 8.30
N GLY A 104 -11.67 13.38 7.19
CA GLY A 104 -11.28 14.74 6.90
C GLY A 104 -9.81 14.92 6.55
N ILE A 105 -9.12 13.86 6.16
CA ILE A 105 -7.74 13.94 5.68
C ILE A 105 -7.74 14.63 4.32
N VAL A 106 -6.86 15.62 4.15
CA VAL A 106 -6.85 16.49 2.97
C VAL A 106 -5.81 16.13 1.93
N ARG A 107 -4.81 15.32 2.32
CA ARG A 107 -3.71 14.99 1.41
C ARG A 107 -3.09 13.64 1.80
N ILE A 108 -2.71 12.86 0.79
CA ILE A 108 -1.93 11.63 0.96
C ILE A 108 -0.68 11.70 0.11
N GLY A 109 0.46 11.31 0.70
CA GLY A 109 1.74 11.27 0.02
C GLY A 109 2.37 9.89 0.05
N LEU A 110 3.37 9.68 -0.79
CA LEU A 110 4.15 8.44 -0.85
C LEU A 110 5.53 8.69 -1.45
N MET A 111 6.42 7.71 -1.28
CA MET A 111 7.69 7.65 -2.01
C MET A 111 7.68 6.42 -2.91
N VAL A 112 8.17 6.57 -4.12
CA VAL A 112 8.30 5.46 -5.07
C VAL A 112 9.65 5.59 -5.80
N ARG A 113 10.33 4.46 -6.06
CA ARG A 113 11.57 4.48 -6.83
C ARG A 113 11.34 5.05 -8.22
N VAL A 114 12.27 5.90 -8.68
CA VAL A 114 12.17 6.47 -10.04
C VAL A 114 12.16 5.38 -11.12
N THR A 115 12.76 4.23 -10.85
CA THR A 115 12.81 3.08 -11.76
C THR A 115 11.55 2.21 -11.72
N ASN A 116 10.67 2.41 -10.76
CA ASN A 116 9.45 1.60 -10.62
C ASN A 116 8.30 2.19 -11.43
N ASP A 117 8.38 2.04 -12.75
CA ASP A 117 7.40 2.61 -13.70
C ASP A 117 6.00 2.05 -13.47
N LYS A 118 5.90 0.77 -13.11
CA LYS A 118 4.62 0.10 -12.91
C LYS A 118 3.88 0.66 -11.70
N ALA A 119 4.57 0.84 -10.57
CA ALA A 119 3.98 1.42 -9.38
C ALA A 119 3.61 2.88 -9.61
N ARG A 120 4.49 3.65 -10.24
CA ARG A 120 4.23 5.04 -10.56
C ARG A 120 2.98 5.20 -11.44
N ALA A 121 2.85 4.38 -12.49
CA ALA A 121 1.67 4.40 -13.34
C ALA A 121 0.38 4.07 -12.56
N PHE A 122 0.45 3.12 -11.64
CA PHE A 122 -0.68 2.80 -10.75
C PHE A 122 -1.09 4.01 -9.92
N TYR A 123 -0.13 4.69 -9.29
CA TYR A 123 -0.44 5.88 -8.48
C TYR A 123 -0.98 7.02 -9.33
N GLU A 124 -0.41 7.26 -10.51
CA GLU A 124 -0.89 8.29 -11.43
C GLU A 124 -2.35 8.06 -11.85
N ARG A 125 -2.76 6.81 -12.05
CA ARG A 125 -4.16 6.48 -12.35
C ARG A 125 -5.13 6.89 -11.25
N TYR A 126 -4.65 6.91 -9.99
CA TYR A 126 -5.46 7.37 -8.86
C TYR A 126 -5.30 8.86 -8.56
N GLY A 127 -4.63 9.60 -9.42
CA GLY A 127 -4.52 11.04 -9.32
C GLY A 127 -3.33 11.54 -8.49
N PHE A 128 -2.40 10.67 -8.15
CA PHE A 128 -1.14 11.11 -7.55
C PHE A 128 -0.27 11.80 -8.58
N GLU A 129 0.38 12.88 -8.17
CA GLU A 129 1.28 13.66 -8.99
C GLU A 129 2.67 13.70 -8.37
N LYS A 130 3.70 13.81 -9.21
CA LYS A 130 5.08 14.01 -8.75
C LYS A 130 5.20 15.38 -8.11
N VAL A 131 5.71 15.43 -6.88
CA VAL A 131 5.96 16.69 -6.17
C VAL A 131 7.43 17.09 -6.27
N ARG A 132 8.34 16.14 -6.05
CA ARG A 132 9.78 16.38 -6.15
C ARG A 132 10.53 15.08 -6.31
N ARG A 133 11.72 15.19 -6.87
CA ARG A 133 12.69 14.09 -6.90
C ARG A 133 13.48 14.10 -5.58
N ALA A 134 13.66 12.93 -4.98
CA ALA A 134 14.44 12.73 -3.78
C ALA A 134 15.71 11.93 -4.14
N PRO A 135 16.86 12.63 -4.39
CA PRO A 135 18.09 11.93 -4.76
C PRO A 135 18.59 11.07 -3.60
N ARG A 136 19.09 9.88 -3.92
CA ARG A 136 19.72 8.97 -2.96
C ARG A 136 18.81 8.65 -1.76
N TYR A 137 17.52 8.55 -2.01
CA TYR A 137 16.54 8.33 -0.94
C TYR A 137 16.63 6.94 -0.30
N TYR A 138 16.91 5.92 -1.11
CA TYR A 138 16.96 4.53 -0.66
C TYR A 138 18.38 4.15 -0.20
N GLU A 139 18.48 3.08 0.61
CA GLU A 139 19.76 2.62 1.16
C GLU A 139 20.79 2.29 0.08
N ASP A 140 20.35 1.80 -1.08
CA ASP A 140 21.22 1.52 -2.24
C ASP A 140 21.55 2.78 -3.06
N LEU A 141 21.24 3.97 -2.53
CA LEU A 141 21.42 5.28 -3.15
C LEU A 141 20.54 5.51 -4.40
N GLY A 142 19.53 4.68 -4.60
CA GLY A 142 18.53 4.90 -5.65
C GLY A 142 17.67 6.12 -5.36
N ASP A 143 17.30 6.84 -6.44
CA ASP A 143 16.44 8.01 -6.32
C ASP A 143 14.97 7.61 -6.16
N GLY A 144 14.21 8.46 -5.46
CA GLY A 144 12.76 8.33 -5.33
C GLY A 144 12.01 9.53 -5.91
N TRP A 145 10.76 9.30 -6.27
CA TRP A 145 9.78 10.36 -6.51
C TRP A 145 8.91 10.50 -5.27
N ARG A 146 8.84 11.72 -4.75
CA ARG A 146 7.77 12.09 -3.83
C ARG A 146 6.53 12.34 -4.67
N MET A 147 5.45 11.60 -4.39
CA MET A 147 4.17 11.80 -5.04
C MET A 147 3.10 12.13 -4.01
N ALA A 148 2.08 12.86 -4.43
CA ALA A 148 0.98 13.22 -3.53
C ALA A 148 -0.32 13.42 -4.30
N LYS A 149 -1.41 13.29 -3.54
CA LYS A 149 -2.77 13.49 -4.02
C LYS A 149 -3.55 14.31 -3.00
N ASN A 150 -4.25 15.34 -3.46
CA ASN A 150 -5.22 16.05 -2.64
C ASN A 150 -6.54 15.27 -2.61
N LEU A 151 -7.14 15.21 -1.44
CA LEU A 151 -8.38 14.46 -1.21
C LEU A 151 -9.63 15.34 -1.17
#